data_532bfd6f8cfa7dacba19cab2a0394684
#
_entry.id   532bfd6f8cfa7dacba19cab2a0394684
#
_cell.length_a   1.000
_cell.length_b   1.000
_cell.length_c   1.000
_cell.angle_alpha   90.00
_cell.angle_beta   90.00
_cell.angle_gamma   90.00
#
_symmetry.space_group_name_H-M   'P 1'
#
loop_
_entity.id
_entity.type
_entity.pdbx_description
1 polymer ?
#
loop_
_entity_poly.entity_id
_entity_poly.type
_entity_poly.pdbx_seq_one_letter_code
_entity_poly.pdbx_strand_id
1 'polypeptide(L)'
;MTKGLVLVLAGTVALNASAVAQTRGAQAPSDPRIGLLEQQLRSVQQQLADIKARQDTTDSSAALADLKRSTERRQAEIDKRLDGQVRTGLDNGRLTFASPSGAFTFALRSLVQFDYGYFAQGRNPPGVDLNSGSNFRRAQFGFTGTAWRDWSYNFTYDFGGNGIERSGYIYTAYLQYDGLKPFGFRIGAFAPFAGIDDSTGSGDLLFLERASVSDIARNIGGAPSREGASIFAQGDRYLVSVAFTGKKTTDSATFDAQEAIVTRASWLAISNDNVKWLLDANSTHVLKVADPTPNTNAGVFRLSNGPELAIDAVRTVDTGMIDARKVTEYGFETAATFGPLYGQAGYFRFNVDRRLLLPDPDFKGWYALATWSLTGEAHPYDPTTATFRGLRPAKPLGRDGGIGAWEVKGRYSTMNLDYLPGIAPASGGVPGGVQNVWSVGANWYPVNGIRFALDYENIRVGHVNARATDISANAIGLRSQISL
;
A
#
# COMPACT_ATOMS: atom_id res chain seq x y z
N MET A 1 44.29 -40.60 -23.61
CA MET A 1 42.84 -40.57 -23.59
C MET A 1 42.40 -39.25 -23.02
N THR A 2 42.33 -38.20 -23.85
CA THR A 2 41.72 -36.87 -23.52
C THR A 2 41.67 -36.04 -24.78
N LYS A 3 40.75 -36.37 -25.68
CA LYS A 3 40.37 -35.54 -26.83
C LYS A 3 38.85 -35.74 -26.98
N GLY A 4 38.05 -34.82 -26.45
CA GLY A 4 36.61 -34.97 -26.62
C GLY A 4 35.73 -34.00 -25.79
N LEU A 5 36.18 -32.77 -25.51
CA LEU A 5 35.30 -31.84 -24.77
C LEU A 5 35.41 -30.37 -25.21
N VAL A 6 35.68 -30.10 -26.49
CA VAL A 6 35.77 -28.72 -27.00
C VAL A 6 34.78 -28.41 -28.16
N LEU A 7 33.97 -29.36 -28.58
CA LEU A 7 33.18 -29.21 -29.82
C LEU A 7 31.67 -29.04 -29.63
N VAL A 8 31.14 -28.75 -28.42
CA VAL A 8 29.69 -28.60 -28.17
C VAL A 8 29.25 -27.15 -27.86
N LEU A 9 30.18 -26.22 -27.65
CA LEU A 9 29.83 -24.82 -27.35
C LEU A 9 29.84 -23.83 -28.53
N ALA A 10 30.19 -24.28 -29.73
CA ALA A 10 30.23 -23.45 -30.94
C ALA A 10 28.99 -23.53 -31.81
N GLY A 11 28.03 -24.41 -31.50
CA GLY A 11 26.88 -24.72 -32.38
C GLY A 11 25.59 -24.00 -32.13
N THR A 12 25.42 -23.26 -31.01
CA THR A 12 24.13 -22.70 -30.59
C THR A 12 24.01 -21.18 -30.66
N VAL A 13 25.04 -20.46 -31.10
CA VAL A 13 25.01 -18.98 -31.23
C VAL A 13 24.71 -18.51 -32.66
N ALA A 14 24.73 -19.39 -33.64
CA ALA A 14 24.58 -19.00 -35.04
C ALA A 14 23.14 -18.95 -35.60
N LEU A 15 22.10 -19.25 -34.83
CA LEU A 15 20.71 -19.38 -35.35
C LEU A 15 19.74 -18.30 -34.90
N ASN A 16 20.15 -17.27 -34.13
CA ASN A 16 19.24 -16.19 -33.74
C ASN A 16 19.63 -14.77 -34.20
N ALA A 17 20.52 -14.62 -35.15
CA ALA A 17 20.96 -13.30 -35.64
C ALA A 17 20.17 -12.75 -36.83
N SER A 18 19.15 -13.47 -37.36
CA SER A 18 18.46 -13.07 -38.62
C SER A 18 17.04 -12.51 -38.41
N ALA A 19 16.56 -12.30 -37.23
CA ALA A 19 15.17 -11.89 -36.98
C ALA A 19 14.98 -10.48 -36.34
N VAL A 20 16.01 -9.63 -36.24
CA VAL A 20 15.89 -8.28 -35.65
C VAL A 20 16.31 -7.18 -36.61
N ALA A 21 15.98 -7.29 -37.89
CA ALA A 21 16.14 -6.18 -38.81
C ALA A 21 14.81 -5.89 -39.52
N GLN A 22 13.89 -5.21 -38.85
CA GLN A 22 12.89 -4.29 -39.44
C GLN A 22 11.84 -3.85 -38.39
N THR A 23 12.14 -2.85 -37.57
CA THR A 23 11.13 -1.87 -37.14
C THR A 23 11.85 -0.56 -36.82
N ARG A 24 11.80 0.39 -37.75
CA ARG A 24 12.06 1.81 -37.48
C ARG A 24 10.90 2.33 -36.65
N GLY A 25 11.19 2.94 -35.53
CA GLY A 25 10.23 3.75 -34.77
C GLY A 25 10.65 3.92 -33.31
N ALA A 26 11.10 5.13 -32.94
CA ALA A 26 11.37 5.64 -31.61
C ALA A 26 12.59 5.04 -30.90
N GLN A 27 13.72 5.73 -31.01
CA GLN A 27 14.88 5.56 -30.16
C GLN A 27 14.53 6.01 -28.73
N ALA A 28 14.29 5.03 -27.84
CA ALA A 28 14.47 5.25 -26.41
C ALA A 28 15.95 5.55 -26.15
N PRO A 29 16.31 6.41 -25.16
CA PRO A 29 17.70 6.66 -24.82
C PRO A 29 18.37 5.33 -24.48
N SER A 30 19.31 4.91 -25.32
CA SER A 30 20.06 3.68 -25.12
C SER A 30 20.84 3.77 -23.81
N ASP A 31 20.60 2.83 -22.91
CA ASP A 31 21.42 2.65 -21.71
C ASP A 31 22.90 2.66 -22.16
N PRO A 32 23.77 3.52 -21.60
CA PRO A 32 25.21 3.57 -21.95
C PRO A 32 25.88 2.19 -21.86
N ARG A 33 25.33 1.26 -21.09
CA ARG A 33 25.75 -0.14 -20.96
C ARG A 33 25.51 -0.93 -22.25
N ILE A 34 24.39 -0.70 -22.94
CA ILE A 34 24.07 -1.41 -24.18
C ILE A 34 25.05 -0.99 -25.27
N GLY A 35 25.34 0.31 -25.42
CA GLY A 35 26.33 0.81 -26.37
C GLY A 35 27.75 0.27 -26.09
N LEU A 36 28.10 0.14 -24.79
CA LEU A 36 29.40 -0.41 -24.39
C LEU A 36 29.47 -1.93 -24.66
N LEU A 37 28.41 -2.69 -24.40
CA LEU A 37 28.31 -4.12 -24.68
C LEU A 37 28.32 -4.40 -26.19
N GLU A 38 27.65 -3.59 -27.00
CA GLU A 38 27.70 -3.70 -28.47
C GLU A 38 29.09 -3.41 -29.04
N GLN A 39 29.82 -2.44 -28.43
CA GLN A 39 31.18 -2.14 -28.81
C GLN A 39 32.13 -3.28 -28.43
N GLN A 40 31.92 -3.91 -27.28
CA GLN A 40 32.64 -5.11 -26.84
C GLN A 40 32.38 -6.29 -27.76
N LEU A 41 31.11 -6.55 -28.11
CA LEU A 41 30.72 -7.64 -28.99
C LEU A 41 31.42 -7.49 -30.37
N ARG A 42 31.42 -6.30 -30.96
CA ARG A 42 32.12 -5.98 -32.21
C ARG A 42 33.62 -6.18 -32.10
N SER A 43 34.23 -5.73 -30.99
CA SER A 43 35.67 -5.93 -30.75
C SER A 43 36.04 -7.41 -30.60
N VAL A 44 35.23 -8.19 -29.87
CA VAL A 44 35.45 -9.66 -29.72
C VAL A 44 35.24 -10.40 -31.04
N GLN A 45 34.24 -10.00 -31.84
CA GLN A 45 34.00 -10.59 -33.18
C GLN A 45 35.15 -10.30 -34.13
N GLN A 46 35.72 -9.08 -34.09
CA GLN A 46 36.87 -8.70 -34.90
C GLN A 46 38.12 -9.46 -34.50
N GLN A 47 38.36 -9.63 -33.18
CA GLN A 47 39.47 -10.42 -32.66
C GLN A 47 39.33 -11.92 -32.95
N LEU A 48 38.11 -12.47 -32.95
CA LEU A 48 37.82 -13.84 -33.38
C LEU A 48 38.09 -14.03 -34.88
N ALA A 49 37.76 -13.05 -35.70
CA ALA A 49 38.06 -13.07 -37.13
C ALA A 49 39.60 -13.02 -37.37
N ASP A 50 40.32 -12.17 -36.63
CA ASP A 50 41.80 -12.11 -36.72
C ASP A 50 42.50 -13.39 -36.23
N ILE A 51 41.95 -14.04 -35.19
CA ILE A 51 42.47 -15.33 -34.69
C ILE A 51 42.20 -16.42 -35.72
N LYS A 52 40.99 -16.47 -36.33
CA LYS A 52 40.70 -17.42 -37.42
C LYS A 52 41.63 -17.22 -38.64
N ALA A 53 41.95 -15.99 -38.97
CA ALA A 53 42.89 -15.68 -40.08
C ALA A 53 44.35 -16.06 -39.76
N ARG A 54 44.72 -16.20 -38.48
CA ARG A 54 46.08 -16.59 -38.03
C ARG A 54 46.21 -18.08 -37.66
N GLN A 55 45.19 -18.89 -37.84
CA GLN A 55 45.15 -20.32 -37.41
C GLN A 55 46.05 -21.22 -38.22
N ASP A 56 46.77 -20.68 -39.24
CA ASP A 56 47.73 -21.44 -40.07
C ASP A 56 49.19 -21.32 -39.59
N THR A 57 49.50 -20.66 -38.45
CA THR A 57 50.84 -20.56 -37.91
C THR A 57 50.86 -20.80 -36.41
N THR A 58 51.85 -21.57 -35.97
CA THR A 58 52.13 -22.24 -34.69
C THR A 58 52.19 -21.41 -33.40
N ASP A 59 51.35 -20.37 -33.19
CA ASP A 59 51.45 -19.52 -31.99
C ASP A 59 50.11 -19.22 -31.33
N SER A 60 49.19 -20.15 -31.38
CA SER A 60 47.82 -19.99 -30.87
C SER A 60 47.70 -19.84 -29.35
N SER A 61 48.66 -20.32 -28.54
CA SER A 61 48.61 -20.24 -27.06
C SER A 61 49.00 -18.85 -26.53
N ALA A 62 49.97 -18.18 -27.15
CA ALA A 62 50.41 -16.84 -26.77
C ALA A 62 49.35 -15.78 -27.14
N ALA A 63 48.73 -15.93 -28.34
CA ALA A 63 47.65 -15.04 -28.79
C ALA A 63 46.39 -15.15 -27.91
N LEU A 64 46.05 -16.37 -27.47
CA LEU A 64 44.93 -16.62 -26.58
C LEU A 64 45.18 -16.05 -25.17
N ALA A 65 46.42 -16.16 -24.67
CA ALA A 65 46.81 -15.56 -23.38
C ALA A 65 46.75 -14.03 -23.41
N ASP A 66 47.20 -13.41 -24.53
CA ASP A 66 47.12 -11.96 -24.71
C ASP A 66 45.69 -11.45 -24.87
N LEU A 67 44.84 -12.20 -25.58
CA LEU A 67 43.41 -11.88 -25.68
C LEU A 67 42.74 -11.93 -24.31
N LYS A 68 43.04 -12.96 -23.52
CA LYS A 68 42.52 -13.09 -22.16
C LYS A 68 42.93 -11.93 -21.27
N ARG A 69 44.23 -11.58 -21.26
CA ARG A 69 44.74 -10.41 -20.50
C ARG A 69 44.13 -9.09 -20.94
N SER A 70 43.98 -8.89 -22.26
CA SER A 70 43.38 -7.65 -22.79
C SER A 70 41.89 -7.53 -22.44
N THR A 71 41.16 -8.66 -22.45
CA THR A 71 39.74 -8.73 -22.04
C THR A 71 39.60 -8.46 -20.54
N GLU A 72 40.44 -9.10 -19.71
CA GLU A 72 40.48 -8.87 -18.26
C GLU A 72 40.81 -7.40 -17.90
N ARG A 73 41.80 -6.78 -18.57
CA ARG A 73 42.13 -5.37 -18.38
C ARG A 73 40.99 -4.43 -18.79
N ARG A 74 40.33 -4.71 -19.92
CA ARG A 74 39.16 -3.92 -20.37
C ARG A 74 38.00 -4.08 -19.44
N GLN A 75 37.75 -5.31 -18.96
CA GLN A 75 36.69 -5.55 -17.98
C GLN A 75 36.98 -4.80 -16.68
N ALA A 76 38.20 -4.83 -16.16
CA ALA A 76 38.59 -4.10 -14.97
C ALA A 76 38.49 -2.57 -15.15
N GLU A 77 38.78 -2.05 -16.34
CA GLU A 77 38.61 -0.62 -16.65
C GLU A 77 37.15 -0.21 -16.76
N ILE A 78 36.31 -1.07 -17.31
CA ILE A 78 34.84 -0.87 -17.36
C ILE A 78 34.27 -0.93 -15.96
N ASP A 79 34.64 -1.93 -15.18
CA ASP A 79 34.17 -2.06 -13.79
C ASP A 79 34.59 -0.83 -12.98
N LYS A 80 35.79 -0.33 -13.16
CA LYS A 80 36.29 0.91 -12.53
C LYS A 80 35.51 2.16 -12.96
N ARG A 81 35.10 2.25 -14.23
CA ARG A 81 34.28 3.36 -14.73
C ARG A 81 32.84 3.25 -14.22
N LEU A 82 32.32 2.04 -14.11
CA LEU A 82 30.97 1.79 -13.60
C LEU A 82 30.88 1.95 -12.08
N ASP A 83 31.96 1.67 -11.36
CA ASP A 83 32.04 1.81 -9.88
C ASP A 83 31.87 3.26 -9.39
N GLY A 84 32.14 4.25 -10.25
CA GLY A 84 31.94 5.67 -9.95
C GLY A 84 30.59 6.24 -10.38
N GLN A 85 29.74 5.47 -11.07
CA GLN A 85 28.51 5.99 -11.66
C GLN A 85 27.27 5.67 -10.83
N VAL A 86 26.35 6.64 -10.74
CA VAL A 86 25.01 6.43 -10.19
C VAL A 86 24.27 5.44 -11.08
N ARG A 87 23.77 4.36 -10.47
CA ARG A 87 22.93 3.38 -11.16
C ARG A 87 21.53 3.93 -11.27
N THR A 88 20.99 3.99 -12.47
CA THR A 88 19.59 4.37 -12.73
C THR A 88 18.83 3.14 -13.22
N GLY A 89 17.57 3.04 -12.87
CA GLY A 89 16.73 1.90 -13.27
C GLY A 89 15.25 2.21 -13.17
N LEU A 90 14.46 1.29 -13.73
CA LEU A 90 13.02 1.24 -13.51
C LEU A 90 12.70 -0.03 -12.73
N ASP A 91 12.31 0.14 -11.46
CA ASP A 91 11.84 -0.96 -10.63
C ASP A 91 10.31 -0.91 -10.53
N ASN A 92 9.64 -1.89 -11.12
CA ASN A 92 8.17 -1.95 -11.18
C ASN A 92 7.52 -0.64 -11.69
N GLY A 93 8.15 0.00 -12.69
CA GLY A 93 7.71 1.28 -13.25
C GLY A 93 8.20 2.51 -12.48
N ARG A 94 8.84 2.35 -11.32
CA ARG A 94 9.42 3.45 -10.54
C ARG A 94 10.80 3.82 -11.02
N LEU A 95 11.03 5.10 -11.23
CA LEU A 95 12.37 5.59 -11.49
C LEU A 95 13.21 5.51 -10.21
N THR A 96 14.31 4.77 -10.29
CA THR A 96 15.21 4.53 -9.15
C THR A 96 16.63 5.00 -9.46
N PHE A 97 17.31 5.48 -8.43
CA PHE A 97 18.71 5.86 -8.45
C PHE A 97 19.41 5.17 -7.27
N ALA A 98 20.64 4.70 -7.49
CA ALA A 98 21.44 4.12 -6.43
C ALA A 98 22.90 4.56 -6.59
N SER A 99 23.56 4.86 -5.48
CA SER A 99 25.02 5.06 -5.47
C SER A 99 25.73 3.75 -5.85
N PRO A 100 26.96 3.80 -6.34
CA PRO A 100 27.72 2.58 -6.70
C PRO A 100 27.78 1.55 -5.58
N SER A 101 27.98 2.02 -4.35
CA SER A 101 28.04 1.18 -3.15
C SER A 101 26.68 0.66 -2.67
N GLY A 102 25.56 1.16 -3.23
CA GLY A 102 24.20 0.90 -2.74
C GLY A 102 23.90 1.55 -1.39
N ALA A 103 24.81 2.36 -0.83
CA ALA A 103 24.61 3.01 0.46
C ALA A 103 23.55 4.11 0.43
N PHE A 104 23.33 4.71 -0.74
CA PHE A 104 22.32 5.72 -0.98
C PHE A 104 21.43 5.26 -2.12
N THR A 105 20.13 5.26 -1.88
CA THR A 105 19.12 4.97 -2.89
C THR A 105 18.06 6.06 -2.89
N PHE A 106 17.42 6.25 -4.03
CA PHE A 106 16.29 7.16 -4.21
C PHE A 106 15.32 6.53 -5.20
N ALA A 107 14.04 6.53 -4.88
CA ALA A 107 12.98 6.05 -5.77
C ALA A 107 11.81 7.03 -5.74
N LEU A 108 11.30 7.39 -6.90
CA LEU A 108 10.07 8.16 -7.01
C LEU A 108 8.88 7.27 -6.67
N ARG A 109 7.86 7.86 -6.06
CA ARG A 109 6.59 7.23 -5.75
C ARG A 109 5.46 8.12 -6.22
N SER A 110 4.45 7.51 -6.83
CA SER A 110 3.19 8.18 -7.12
C SER A 110 2.01 7.25 -6.93
N LEU A 111 0.88 7.79 -6.52
CA LEU A 111 -0.41 7.12 -6.50
C LEU A 111 -1.48 8.15 -6.89
N VAL A 112 -2.08 7.95 -8.05
CA VAL A 112 -3.21 8.75 -8.50
C VAL A 112 -4.44 7.85 -8.55
N GLN A 113 -5.51 8.26 -7.87
CA GLN A 113 -6.81 7.59 -7.88
C GLN A 113 -7.86 8.65 -8.23
N PHE A 114 -8.52 8.43 -9.36
CA PHE A 114 -9.67 9.20 -9.80
C PHE A 114 -10.91 8.36 -9.64
N ASP A 115 -11.87 8.84 -8.85
CA ASP A 115 -13.10 8.16 -8.54
C ASP A 115 -14.29 8.88 -9.15
N TYR A 116 -15.27 8.11 -9.56
CA TYR A 116 -16.63 8.54 -9.86
C TYR A 116 -17.60 7.71 -9.04
N GLY A 117 -18.59 8.35 -8.43
CA GLY A 117 -19.63 7.66 -7.65
C GLY A 117 -21.02 8.22 -7.93
N TYR A 118 -21.96 7.30 -7.95
CA TYR A 118 -23.38 7.60 -8.08
C TYR A 118 -24.15 6.98 -6.94
N PHE A 119 -24.95 7.80 -6.24
CA PHE A 119 -25.84 7.37 -5.16
C PHE A 119 -27.29 7.41 -5.61
N ALA A 120 -28.00 6.30 -5.44
CA ALA A 120 -29.45 6.20 -5.59
C ALA A 120 -30.06 6.01 -4.19
N GLN A 121 -30.54 7.09 -3.59
CA GLN A 121 -31.18 7.05 -2.26
C GLN A 121 -32.65 6.64 -2.38
N GLY A 122 -33.00 5.54 -1.71
CA GLY A 122 -34.37 5.09 -1.57
C GLY A 122 -35.09 5.73 -0.37
N ARG A 123 -34.32 6.17 0.64
CA ARG A 123 -34.82 6.94 1.79
C ARG A 123 -33.86 8.06 2.09
N ASN A 124 -34.38 9.26 2.12
CA ASN A 124 -33.62 10.49 2.34
C ASN A 124 -34.15 11.20 3.59
N PRO A 125 -33.50 11.03 4.76
CA PRO A 125 -33.85 11.77 5.95
C PRO A 125 -33.64 13.29 5.75
N PRO A 126 -34.36 14.14 6.47
CA PRO A 126 -34.13 15.58 6.41
C PRO A 126 -32.66 15.94 6.71
N GLY A 127 -32.01 16.69 5.81
CA GLY A 127 -30.61 17.12 5.96
C GLY A 127 -29.55 16.08 5.58
N VAL A 128 -29.94 14.90 5.06
CA VAL A 128 -29.01 13.89 4.54
C VAL A 128 -29.29 13.68 3.06
N ASP A 129 -28.40 14.17 2.24
CA ASP A 129 -28.40 13.96 0.78
C ASP A 129 -27.02 13.49 0.34
N LEU A 130 -26.94 12.24 -0.15
CA LEU A 130 -25.70 11.68 -0.65
C LEU A 130 -25.46 12.15 -2.08
N ASN A 131 -24.50 13.03 -2.25
CA ASN A 131 -24.18 13.63 -3.54
C ASN A 131 -23.35 12.70 -4.42
N SER A 132 -23.74 12.62 -5.69
CA SER A 132 -23.00 11.90 -6.72
C SER A 132 -21.98 12.83 -7.38
N GLY A 133 -20.86 12.30 -7.85
CA GLY A 133 -19.85 13.11 -8.51
C GLY A 133 -18.53 12.38 -8.71
N SER A 134 -17.48 13.15 -8.91
CA SER A 134 -16.13 12.63 -9.08
C SER A 134 -15.13 13.45 -8.28
N ASN A 135 -14.03 12.80 -7.89
CA ASN A 135 -12.91 13.46 -7.23
C ASN A 135 -11.58 12.75 -7.50
N PHE A 136 -10.49 13.47 -7.24
CA PHE A 136 -9.17 12.82 -7.06
C PHE A 136 -9.07 12.35 -5.62
N ARG A 137 -9.42 11.08 -5.39
CA ARG A 137 -9.41 10.49 -4.06
C ARG A 137 -8.02 10.49 -3.44
N ARG A 138 -7.00 10.31 -4.29
CA ARG A 138 -5.57 10.43 -3.94
C ARG A 138 -4.80 10.96 -5.15
N ALA A 139 -3.93 11.92 -4.91
CA ALA A 139 -2.99 12.46 -5.89
C ALA A 139 -1.63 12.60 -5.20
N GLN A 140 -1.02 11.45 -4.90
CA GLN A 140 0.20 11.35 -4.09
C GLN A 140 1.43 11.39 -4.98
N PHE A 141 2.40 12.22 -4.58
CA PHE A 141 3.72 12.24 -5.15
C PHE A 141 4.76 12.34 -4.04
N GLY A 142 5.86 11.62 -4.19
CA GLY A 142 6.88 11.57 -3.18
C GLY A 142 8.09 10.77 -3.59
N PHE A 143 8.94 10.52 -2.62
CA PHE A 143 10.15 9.74 -2.80
C PHE A 143 10.45 8.91 -1.56
N THR A 144 11.18 7.83 -1.76
CA THR A 144 11.69 6.96 -0.71
C THR A 144 13.10 6.53 -1.05
N GLY A 145 13.85 6.13 -0.06
CA GLY A 145 15.21 5.65 -0.30
C GLY A 145 15.92 5.26 0.97
N THR A 146 17.21 4.98 0.82
CA THR A 146 18.12 4.71 1.93
C THR A 146 19.27 5.70 1.93
N ALA A 147 19.82 5.98 3.09
CA ALA A 147 21.04 6.73 3.30
C ALA A 147 21.94 5.95 4.27
N TRP A 148 23.25 5.91 4.00
CA TRP A 148 24.23 5.17 4.82
C TRP A 148 23.84 3.69 5.06
N ARG A 149 23.13 3.06 4.10
CA ARG A 149 22.61 1.68 4.08
C ARG A 149 21.48 1.39 5.06
N ASP A 150 21.62 1.81 6.32
CA ASP A 150 20.74 1.39 7.43
C ASP A 150 19.64 2.40 7.75
N TRP A 151 19.71 3.60 7.17
CA TRP A 151 18.69 4.63 7.33
C TRP A 151 17.78 4.66 6.12
N SER A 152 16.50 4.42 6.34
CA SER A 152 15.45 4.58 5.32
C SER A 152 14.72 5.88 5.53
N TYR A 153 14.30 6.54 4.45
CA TYR A 153 13.51 7.76 4.50
C TYR A 153 12.34 7.68 3.52
N ASN A 154 11.28 8.38 3.86
CA ASN A 154 10.12 8.55 2.99
C ASN A 154 9.57 9.95 3.14
N PHE A 155 9.22 10.55 2.01
CA PHE A 155 8.42 11.76 1.95
C PHE A 155 7.33 11.55 0.90
N THR A 156 6.09 11.82 1.25
CA THR A 156 4.95 11.77 0.32
C THR A 156 3.99 12.90 0.65
N TYR A 157 3.64 13.68 -0.35
CA TYR A 157 2.59 14.70 -0.28
C TYR A 157 1.37 14.22 -1.06
N ASP A 158 0.19 14.41 -0.51
CA ASP A 158 -1.08 14.11 -1.17
C ASP A 158 -1.75 15.42 -1.60
N PHE A 159 -1.70 15.72 -2.89
CA PHE A 159 -2.30 16.92 -3.48
C PHE A 159 -3.82 16.83 -3.56
N GLY A 160 -4.38 15.62 -3.58
CA GLY A 160 -5.83 15.37 -3.57
C GLY A 160 -6.46 15.58 -2.19
N GLY A 161 -5.65 15.66 -1.14
CA GLY A 161 -6.16 15.67 0.22
C GLY A 161 -6.87 14.37 0.55
N ASN A 162 -8.12 14.43 0.99
CA ASN A 162 -8.99 13.25 1.10
C ASN A 162 -10.01 13.16 -0.06
N GLY A 163 -9.87 14.03 -1.05
CA GLY A 163 -10.75 14.10 -2.21
C GLY A 163 -12.08 14.80 -1.97
N ILE A 164 -12.43 15.13 -0.73
CA ILE A 164 -13.75 15.65 -0.35
C ILE A 164 -13.65 16.93 0.50
N GLU A 165 -13.00 16.86 1.67
CA GLU A 165 -13.07 17.91 2.70
C GLU A 165 -11.74 18.62 2.92
N ARG A 166 -10.62 18.04 2.51
CA ARG A 166 -9.28 18.51 2.85
C ARG A 166 -8.47 18.84 1.61
N SER A 167 -7.77 19.96 1.69
CA SER A 167 -6.69 20.29 0.76
C SER A 167 -5.50 19.35 0.93
N GLY A 168 -4.53 19.48 0.04
CA GLY A 168 -3.31 18.68 0.09
C GLY A 168 -2.55 18.82 1.40
N TYR A 169 -1.84 17.73 1.79
CA TYR A 169 -1.12 17.64 3.06
C TYR A 169 0.07 16.69 2.97
N ILE A 170 0.97 16.78 3.96
CA ILE A 170 2.04 15.80 4.14
C ILE A 170 1.42 14.47 4.56
N TYR A 171 1.40 13.51 3.63
CA TYR A 171 0.87 12.17 3.85
C TYR A 171 1.81 11.33 4.71
N THR A 172 3.11 11.34 4.38
CA THR A 172 4.18 10.75 5.20
C THR A 172 5.46 11.57 5.08
N ALA A 173 6.19 11.71 6.18
CA ALA A 173 7.52 12.30 6.24
C ALA A 173 8.27 11.69 7.43
N TYR A 174 9.07 10.65 7.20
CA TYR A 174 9.74 9.95 8.29
C TYR A 174 11.16 9.52 7.94
N LEU A 175 11.93 9.32 8.99
CA LEU A 175 13.21 8.65 9.00
C LEU A 175 13.09 7.33 9.77
N GLN A 176 13.73 6.26 9.28
CA GLN A 176 13.71 4.95 9.89
C GLN A 176 15.12 4.37 9.93
N TYR A 177 15.47 3.74 11.03
CA TYR A 177 16.72 2.99 11.19
C TYR A 177 16.46 1.49 11.18
N ASP A 178 17.13 0.77 10.29
CA ASP A 178 16.94 -0.66 10.03
C ASP A 178 18.20 -1.50 10.30
N GLY A 179 19.24 -0.90 10.92
CA GLY A 179 20.55 -1.55 11.13
C GLY A 179 20.60 -2.58 12.24
N LEU A 180 19.58 -2.67 13.10
CA LEU A 180 19.53 -3.61 14.24
C LEU A 180 18.49 -4.72 14.01
N LYS A 181 18.64 -5.50 12.95
CA LYS A 181 17.72 -6.62 12.65
C LYS A 181 17.51 -7.53 13.86
N PRO A 182 16.25 -7.97 14.18
CA PRO A 182 15.01 -7.76 13.42
C PRO A 182 14.30 -6.43 13.73
N PHE A 183 14.91 -5.54 14.52
CA PHE A 183 14.29 -4.30 14.98
C PHE A 183 14.43 -3.18 13.94
N GLY A 184 13.40 -2.33 13.89
CA GLY A 184 13.38 -1.06 13.19
C GLY A 184 12.84 0.05 14.11
N PHE A 185 13.34 1.26 13.92
CA PHE A 185 12.95 2.47 14.66
C PHE A 185 12.53 3.53 13.65
N ARG A 186 11.36 4.11 13.83
CA ARG A 186 10.82 5.13 12.93
C ARG A 186 10.40 6.36 13.72
N ILE A 187 10.67 7.55 13.16
CA ILE A 187 10.26 8.83 13.74
C ILE A 187 9.82 9.78 12.63
N GLY A 188 8.80 10.58 12.87
CA GLY A 188 8.25 11.56 11.94
C GLY A 188 6.75 11.46 11.79
N ALA A 189 6.23 11.80 10.60
CA ALA A 189 4.83 11.65 10.25
C ALA A 189 4.65 10.38 9.39
N PHE A 190 3.88 9.42 9.92
CA PHE A 190 3.68 8.12 9.25
C PHE A 190 2.34 7.48 9.65
N ALA A 191 1.97 6.38 8.97
CA ALA A 191 0.94 5.47 9.46
C ALA A 191 1.62 4.43 10.38
N PRO A 192 1.31 4.38 11.68
CA PRO A 192 1.75 3.28 12.52
C PRO A 192 1.10 1.98 12.05
N PHE A 193 1.70 0.85 12.36
CA PHE A 193 1.07 -0.44 12.08
C PHE A 193 -0.11 -0.64 13.04
N ALA A 194 -1.33 -0.62 12.51
CA ALA A 194 -2.57 -0.67 13.31
C ALA A 194 -3.60 -1.68 12.75
N GLY A 195 -3.13 -2.85 12.30
CA GLY A 195 -3.95 -3.92 11.75
C GLY A 195 -3.65 -4.25 10.29
N ILE A 196 -4.28 -5.31 9.78
CA ILE A 196 -4.08 -5.79 8.39
C ILE A 196 -4.64 -4.75 7.41
N ASP A 197 -5.91 -4.35 7.60
CA ASP A 197 -6.59 -3.45 6.66
C ASP A 197 -5.95 -2.05 6.67
N ASP A 198 -5.59 -1.50 7.84
CA ASP A 198 -4.91 -0.21 7.91
C ASP A 198 -3.54 -0.22 7.25
N SER A 199 -2.74 -1.27 7.50
CA SER A 199 -1.37 -1.40 6.97
C SER A 199 -1.34 -1.79 5.49
N THR A 200 -2.47 -2.22 4.92
CA THR A 200 -2.62 -2.40 3.47
C THR A 200 -2.52 -1.06 2.76
N GLY A 201 -1.57 -0.94 1.83
CA GLY A 201 -1.35 0.28 1.08
C GLY A 201 -2.59 0.72 0.30
N SER A 202 -2.83 2.03 0.21
CA SER A 202 -4.02 2.56 -0.50
C SER A 202 -4.10 2.14 -1.97
N GLY A 203 -2.97 1.83 -2.60
CA GLY A 203 -2.92 1.28 -3.96
C GLY A 203 -3.32 -0.19 -4.06
N ASP A 204 -3.25 -0.91 -2.94
CA ASP A 204 -3.52 -2.35 -2.85
C ASP A 204 -4.91 -2.67 -2.24
N LEU A 205 -5.68 -1.66 -1.83
CA LEU A 205 -7.05 -1.87 -1.33
C LEU A 205 -7.92 -2.55 -2.38
N LEU A 206 -8.64 -3.57 -1.97
CA LEU A 206 -9.51 -4.36 -2.86
C LEU A 206 -10.74 -3.58 -3.29
N PHE A 207 -11.40 -2.91 -2.37
CA PHE A 207 -12.54 -2.02 -2.59
C PHE A 207 -12.08 -0.57 -2.73
N LEU A 208 -12.95 0.32 -3.20
CA LEU A 208 -12.64 1.73 -3.34
C LEU A 208 -12.25 2.32 -1.98
N GLU A 209 -12.98 1.99 -0.93
CA GLU A 209 -12.68 2.39 0.43
C GLU A 209 -12.65 1.21 1.40
N ARG A 210 -12.08 1.42 2.57
CA ARG A 210 -12.10 0.48 3.69
C ARG A 210 -13.50 0.29 4.23
N ALA A 211 -13.73 -0.81 4.93
CA ALA A 211 -14.93 -0.98 5.73
C ALA A 211 -15.01 0.11 6.80
N SER A 212 -16.21 0.63 7.07
CA SER A 212 -16.40 1.74 8.01
C SER A 212 -15.83 1.46 9.39
N VAL A 213 -15.93 0.23 9.88
CA VAL A 213 -15.37 -0.17 11.18
C VAL A 213 -13.84 -0.07 11.18
N SER A 214 -13.20 -0.52 10.12
CA SER A 214 -11.75 -0.47 9.97
C SER A 214 -11.24 0.97 9.80
N ASP A 215 -11.97 1.80 9.03
CA ASP A 215 -11.62 3.20 8.87
C ASP A 215 -11.79 4.00 10.17
N ILE A 216 -12.80 3.68 10.98
CA ILE A 216 -12.94 4.26 12.32
C ILE A 216 -11.76 3.82 13.21
N ALA A 217 -11.44 2.53 13.28
CA ALA A 217 -10.36 1.98 14.10
C ALA A 217 -9.02 2.67 13.80
N ARG A 218 -8.64 2.72 12.53
CA ARG A 218 -7.38 3.36 12.10
C ARG A 218 -7.30 4.85 12.42
N ASN A 219 -8.42 5.57 12.45
CA ASN A 219 -8.44 7.00 12.67
C ASN A 219 -8.28 7.40 14.15
N ILE A 220 -8.42 6.48 15.09
CA ILE A 220 -8.28 6.75 16.53
C ILE A 220 -6.85 7.18 16.87
N GLY A 221 -5.86 6.36 16.59
CA GLY A 221 -4.44 6.66 16.89
C GLY A 221 -3.50 6.37 15.73
N GLY A 222 -4.00 5.72 14.69
CA GLY A 222 -3.32 5.34 13.46
C GLY A 222 -3.56 6.30 12.31
N ALA A 223 -3.61 5.75 11.10
CA ALA A 223 -3.72 6.42 9.82
C ALA A 223 -2.47 7.23 9.40
N PRO A 224 -2.33 7.55 8.11
CA PRO A 224 -1.23 8.39 7.62
C PRO A 224 -1.22 9.79 8.24
N SER A 225 -0.10 10.46 8.11
CA SER A 225 0.15 11.81 8.62
C SER A 225 0.20 11.94 10.16
N ARG A 226 0.16 10.84 10.90
CA ARG A 226 0.28 10.86 12.36
C ARG A 226 1.74 11.12 12.77
N GLU A 227 1.98 12.16 13.55
CA GLU A 227 3.30 12.48 14.10
C GLU A 227 3.62 11.53 15.26
N GLY A 228 4.84 10.99 15.31
CA GLY A 228 5.18 10.06 16.40
C GLY A 228 6.50 9.33 16.19
N ALA A 229 6.68 8.31 17.03
CA ALA A 229 7.81 7.39 17.00
C ALA A 229 7.31 5.95 17.15
N SER A 230 8.01 5.01 16.51
CA SER A 230 7.66 3.59 16.55
C SER A 230 8.90 2.73 16.65
N ILE A 231 8.78 1.65 17.43
CA ILE A 231 9.69 0.51 17.40
C ILE A 231 8.92 -0.70 16.92
N PHE A 232 9.54 -1.50 16.07
CA PHE A 232 8.95 -2.74 15.58
C PHE A 232 10.02 -3.82 15.40
N ALA A 233 9.58 -5.08 15.43
CA ALA A 233 10.39 -6.23 15.05
C ALA A 233 9.65 -6.98 13.95
N GLN A 234 10.35 -7.30 12.87
CA GLN A 234 9.76 -7.98 11.73
C GLN A 234 10.66 -9.07 11.16
N GLY A 235 10.02 -10.09 10.62
CA GLY A 235 10.65 -11.18 9.89
C GLY A 235 9.72 -11.67 8.80
N ASP A 236 10.09 -12.76 8.11
CA ASP A 236 9.30 -13.30 6.99
C ASP A 236 7.88 -13.71 7.40
N ARG A 237 7.67 -14.02 8.68
CA ARG A 237 6.41 -14.58 9.18
C ARG A 237 5.79 -13.82 10.35
N TYR A 238 6.38 -12.75 10.81
CA TYR A 238 5.85 -11.98 11.94
C TYR A 238 6.16 -10.49 11.83
N LEU A 239 5.31 -9.71 12.46
CA LEU A 239 5.52 -8.29 12.72
C LEU A 239 4.93 -7.98 14.11
N VAL A 240 5.74 -7.37 14.97
CA VAL A 240 5.30 -6.84 16.27
C VAL A 240 5.72 -5.38 16.34
N SER A 241 4.82 -4.50 16.73
CA SER A 241 5.10 -3.06 16.76
C SER A 241 4.43 -2.36 17.94
N VAL A 242 5.09 -1.31 18.38
CA VAL A 242 4.56 -0.31 19.31
C VAL A 242 4.88 1.06 18.76
N ALA A 243 3.89 1.93 18.68
CA ALA A 243 4.05 3.32 18.27
C ALA A 243 3.44 4.26 19.32
N PHE A 244 4.16 5.31 19.65
CA PHE A 244 3.61 6.49 20.33
C PHE A 244 3.25 7.51 19.25
N THR A 245 2.00 7.97 19.23
CA THR A 245 1.48 8.87 18.21
C THR A 245 0.82 10.09 18.82
N GLY A 246 0.97 11.23 18.15
CA GLY A 246 0.41 12.51 18.51
C GLY A 246 -0.66 12.96 17.53
N LYS A 247 -0.66 14.24 17.19
CA LYS A 247 -1.56 14.86 16.22
C LYS A 247 -1.26 14.39 14.78
N LYS A 248 -2.17 14.68 13.86
CA LYS A 248 -1.91 14.60 12.42
C LYS A 248 -1.26 15.88 11.92
N THR A 249 -0.51 15.81 10.83
CA THR A 249 0.06 17.01 10.16
C THR A 249 -1.01 17.98 9.70
N THR A 250 -2.26 17.53 9.60
CA THR A 250 -3.45 18.35 9.24
C THR A 250 -4.14 19.00 10.42
N ASP A 251 -3.78 18.63 11.66
CA ASP A 251 -4.44 19.15 12.85
C ASP A 251 -3.87 20.53 13.22
N SER A 252 -4.71 21.39 13.79
CA SER A 252 -4.29 22.70 14.28
C SER A 252 -3.20 22.55 15.35
N ALA A 253 -2.26 23.49 15.36
CA ALA A 253 -1.18 23.56 16.35
C ALA A 253 -1.55 24.34 17.61
N THR A 254 -2.79 24.85 17.70
CA THR A 254 -3.20 25.79 18.80
C THR A 254 -3.78 25.10 20.02
N PHE A 255 -3.83 23.77 20.04
CA PHE A 255 -4.48 22.98 21.09
C PHE A 255 -3.54 21.90 21.64
N ASP A 256 -3.90 21.35 22.78
CA ASP A 256 -3.25 20.16 23.29
C ASP A 256 -3.50 18.97 22.35
N ALA A 257 -2.42 18.41 21.81
CA ALA A 257 -2.51 17.31 20.90
C ALA A 257 -2.97 16.02 21.60
N GLN A 258 -3.63 15.17 20.84
CA GLN A 258 -3.87 13.79 21.27
C GLN A 258 -2.55 13.05 21.50
N GLU A 259 -2.53 12.14 22.48
CA GLU A 259 -1.45 11.19 22.70
C GLU A 259 -2.01 9.78 22.72
N ALA A 260 -1.42 8.87 21.94
CA ALA A 260 -1.87 7.49 21.87
C ALA A 260 -0.71 6.51 21.75
N ILE A 261 -0.95 5.29 22.23
CA ILE A 261 -0.11 4.12 21.97
C ILE A 261 -0.87 3.21 21.02
N VAL A 262 -0.22 2.84 19.92
CA VAL A 262 -0.74 1.90 18.91
C VAL A 262 0.14 0.66 18.94
N THR A 263 -0.46 -0.52 19.08
CA THR A 263 0.25 -1.80 19.12
C THR A 263 -0.31 -2.76 18.09
N ARG A 264 0.55 -3.63 17.57
CA ARG A 264 0.17 -4.68 16.65
C ARG A 264 1.06 -5.90 16.80
N ALA A 265 0.48 -7.09 16.70
CA ALA A 265 1.17 -8.36 16.58
C ALA A 265 0.54 -9.18 15.47
N SER A 266 1.34 -9.56 14.48
CA SER A 266 0.90 -10.34 13.32
C SER A 266 1.75 -11.58 13.18
N TRP A 267 1.13 -12.69 12.80
CA TRP A 267 1.80 -13.97 12.59
C TRP A 267 1.26 -14.69 11.36
N LEU A 268 2.12 -14.96 10.38
CA LEU A 268 1.82 -15.81 9.23
C LEU A 268 1.89 -17.28 9.67
N ALA A 269 0.77 -17.79 10.17
CA ALA A 269 0.66 -19.11 10.78
C ALA A 269 0.93 -20.23 9.77
N ILE A 270 0.40 -20.09 8.54
CA ILE A 270 0.65 -21.01 7.43
C ILE A 270 1.33 -20.23 6.30
N SER A 271 2.37 -20.80 5.73
CA SER A 271 3.07 -20.27 4.57
C SER A 271 3.64 -21.41 3.73
N ASN A 272 2.93 -21.73 2.65
CA ASN A 272 3.38 -22.64 1.62
C ASN A 272 2.97 -22.10 0.23
N ASP A 273 3.24 -22.85 -0.82
CA ASP A 273 3.00 -22.40 -2.20
C ASP A 273 1.52 -22.15 -2.50
N ASN A 274 0.61 -22.89 -1.88
CA ASN A 274 -0.84 -22.80 -2.14
C ASN A 274 -1.58 -21.98 -1.10
N VAL A 275 -1.12 -21.95 0.17
CA VAL A 275 -1.85 -21.38 1.29
C VAL A 275 -0.93 -20.45 2.08
N LYS A 276 -1.40 -19.25 2.31
CA LYS A 276 -0.85 -18.35 3.33
C LYS A 276 -1.99 -17.93 4.25
N TRP A 277 -1.76 -18.01 5.57
CA TRP A 277 -2.73 -17.62 6.57
C TRP A 277 -2.10 -16.72 7.62
N LEU A 278 -2.60 -15.52 7.72
CA LEU A 278 -2.15 -14.45 8.62
C LEU A 278 -3.17 -14.25 9.73
N LEU A 279 -2.69 -14.21 10.95
CA LEU A 279 -3.43 -13.82 12.15
C LEU A 279 -2.88 -12.50 12.67
N ASP A 280 -3.76 -11.65 13.19
CA ASP A 280 -3.42 -10.31 13.65
C ASP A 280 -4.22 -9.92 14.89
N ALA A 281 -3.54 -9.29 15.82
CA ALA A 281 -4.14 -8.61 16.97
C ALA A 281 -3.55 -7.21 17.09
N ASN A 282 -4.40 -6.23 17.28
CA ASN A 282 -3.99 -4.84 17.41
C ASN A 282 -4.76 -4.11 18.51
N SER A 283 -4.20 -3.03 19.00
CA SER A 283 -4.91 -2.14 19.91
C SER A 283 -4.41 -0.71 19.81
N THR A 284 -5.31 0.22 20.08
CA THR A 284 -5.02 1.65 20.22
C THR A 284 -5.51 2.16 21.54
N HIS A 285 -4.61 2.75 22.33
CA HIS A 285 -4.91 3.37 23.62
C HIS A 285 -4.64 4.87 23.52
N VAL A 286 -5.71 5.67 23.46
CA VAL A 286 -5.62 7.13 23.58
C VAL A 286 -5.47 7.47 25.05
N LEU A 287 -4.27 7.88 25.41
CA LEU A 287 -3.89 8.25 26.79
C LEU A 287 -4.39 9.64 27.16
N LYS A 288 -4.36 10.54 26.19
CA LYS A 288 -4.84 11.91 26.26
C LYS A 288 -5.64 12.22 25.00
N VAL A 289 -6.87 12.59 25.19
CA VAL A 289 -7.73 13.06 24.08
C VAL A 289 -7.34 14.51 23.75
N ALA A 290 -7.42 14.87 22.46
CA ALA A 290 -7.15 16.25 22.04
C ALA A 290 -8.10 17.24 22.73
N ASP A 291 -7.57 18.39 23.14
CA ASP A 291 -8.38 19.50 23.63
C ASP A 291 -8.52 20.53 22.49
N PRO A 292 -9.66 20.58 21.81
CA PRO A 292 -9.86 21.48 20.69
C PRO A 292 -10.13 22.93 21.12
N THR A 293 -10.29 23.19 22.42
CA THR A 293 -10.69 24.50 22.95
C THR A 293 -9.59 25.06 23.85
N PRO A 294 -8.95 26.19 23.51
CA PRO A 294 -7.94 26.79 24.34
C PRO A 294 -8.44 27.04 25.77
N ASN A 295 -7.63 26.68 26.76
CA ASN A 295 -7.85 26.93 28.20
C ASN A 295 -9.07 26.23 28.85
N THR A 296 -9.59 25.15 28.25
CA THR A 296 -10.78 24.48 28.80
C THR A 296 -10.54 23.10 29.39
N ASN A 297 -9.44 22.43 29.04
CA ASN A 297 -9.20 21.01 29.34
C ASN A 297 -10.39 20.10 28.95
N ALA A 298 -11.13 20.49 27.93
CA ALA A 298 -12.33 19.84 27.47
C ALA A 298 -11.99 18.80 26.41
N GLY A 299 -11.45 17.65 26.80
CA GLY A 299 -11.21 16.54 25.91
C GLY A 299 -12.54 16.08 25.29
N VAL A 300 -12.63 16.10 23.97
CA VAL A 300 -13.79 15.59 23.22
C VAL A 300 -13.33 14.58 22.20
N PHE A 301 -14.14 13.53 22.04
CA PHE A 301 -13.87 12.47 21.11
C PHE A 301 -15.08 12.15 20.26
N ARG A 302 -14.87 11.80 18.99
CA ARG A 302 -15.94 11.49 18.05
C ARG A 302 -15.55 10.29 17.20
N LEU A 303 -16.44 9.31 17.10
CA LEU A 303 -16.37 8.25 16.13
C LEU A 303 -17.41 8.55 15.04
N SER A 304 -16.98 8.63 13.79
CA SER A 304 -17.90 8.87 12.68
C SER A 304 -17.32 8.34 11.38
N ASN A 305 -18.20 7.88 10.48
CA ASN A 305 -17.83 7.53 9.12
C ASN A 305 -18.99 7.81 8.16
N GLY A 306 -18.64 7.95 6.88
CA GLY A 306 -19.58 8.01 5.77
C GLY A 306 -19.89 6.63 5.19
N PRO A 307 -20.54 6.58 4.03
CA PRO A 307 -20.64 5.38 3.23
C PRO A 307 -19.24 4.94 2.78
N GLU A 308 -19.09 3.66 2.42
CA GLU A 308 -17.80 3.08 2.03
C GLU A 308 -17.37 3.48 0.59
N LEU A 309 -17.92 4.58 0.11
CA LEU A 309 -17.61 5.27 -1.15
C LEU A 309 -17.37 6.76 -0.86
N ALA A 310 -16.12 7.19 -0.98
CA ALA A 310 -15.68 8.52 -0.55
C ALA A 310 -15.87 9.58 -1.66
N ILE A 311 -17.11 9.85 -2.04
CA ILE A 311 -17.51 10.92 -2.98
C ILE A 311 -18.17 12.08 -2.22
N ASP A 312 -18.86 11.76 -1.12
CA ASP A 312 -19.58 12.72 -0.30
C ASP A 312 -18.96 12.84 1.10
N ALA A 313 -19.09 14.01 1.72
CA ALA A 313 -18.62 14.30 3.08
C ALA A 313 -19.59 13.86 4.18
N VAL A 314 -20.80 13.44 3.82
CA VAL A 314 -21.86 13.06 4.78
C VAL A 314 -21.38 11.92 5.66
N ARG A 315 -21.57 12.10 6.97
CA ARG A 315 -21.36 11.04 7.97
C ARG A 315 -22.68 10.29 8.17
N THR A 316 -22.68 9.03 7.84
CA THR A 316 -23.87 8.17 7.94
C THR A 316 -24.00 7.53 9.33
N VAL A 317 -22.88 7.34 10.01
CA VAL A 317 -22.81 6.95 11.45
C VAL A 317 -21.94 7.95 12.19
N ASP A 318 -22.39 8.39 13.38
CA ASP A 318 -21.74 9.47 14.09
C ASP A 318 -22.18 9.53 15.56
N THR A 319 -21.24 9.34 16.48
CA THR A 319 -21.51 9.46 17.92
C THR A 319 -21.82 10.89 18.38
N GLY A 320 -21.54 11.90 17.53
CA GLY A 320 -21.37 13.25 18.00
C GLY A 320 -20.13 13.39 18.89
N MET A 321 -19.96 14.53 19.53
CA MET A 321 -18.86 14.78 20.45
C MET A 321 -19.16 14.17 21.83
N ILE A 322 -18.32 13.22 22.23
CA ILE A 322 -18.36 12.59 23.56
C ILE A 322 -17.30 13.26 24.44
N ASP A 323 -17.69 13.71 25.62
CA ASP A 323 -16.74 14.16 26.64
C ASP A 323 -15.91 12.97 27.13
N ALA A 324 -14.64 12.91 26.72
CA ALA A 324 -13.80 11.73 26.88
C ALA A 324 -12.49 12.06 27.59
N ARG A 325 -12.03 11.17 28.45
CA ARG A 325 -10.73 11.17 29.10
C ARG A 325 -9.75 10.26 28.35
N LYS A 326 -10.21 9.04 28.03
CA LYS A 326 -9.42 8.01 27.35
C LYS A 326 -10.30 7.27 26.35
N VAL A 327 -9.66 6.68 25.35
CA VAL A 327 -10.32 5.79 24.39
C VAL A 327 -9.44 4.59 24.19
N THR A 328 -10.06 3.42 24.15
CA THR A 328 -9.36 2.16 23.88
C THR A 328 -10.06 1.44 22.74
N GLU A 329 -9.28 1.00 21.76
CA GLU A 329 -9.71 0.12 20.71
C GLU A 329 -8.93 -1.20 20.78
N TYR A 330 -9.64 -2.30 20.52
CA TYR A 330 -9.07 -3.63 20.32
C TYR A 330 -9.56 -4.18 18.99
N GLY A 331 -8.62 -4.66 18.15
CA GLY A 331 -8.89 -5.28 16.87
C GLY A 331 -8.29 -6.68 16.76
N PHE A 332 -9.03 -7.57 16.12
CA PHE A 332 -8.58 -8.88 15.70
C PHE A 332 -8.88 -9.04 14.22
N GLU A 333 -7.85 -9.34 13.44
CA GLU A 333 -8.00 -9.52 12.00
C GLU A 333 -7.36 -10.84 11.54
N THR A 334 -7.84 -11.36 10.45
CA THR A 334 -7.25 -12.51 9.79
C THR A 334 -7.35 -12.35 8.28
N ALA A 335 -6.36 -12.87 7.56
CA ALA A 335 -6.38 -12.90 6.11
C ALA A 335 -5.72 -14.18 5.59
N ALA A 336 -6.25 -14.72 4.50
CA ALA A 336 -5.71 -15.94 3.92
C ALA A 336 -5.81 -15.94 2.39
N THR A 337 -4.82 -16.57 1.74
CA THR A 337 -4.87 -16.94 0.33
C THR A 337 -4.95 -18.45 0.19
N PHE A 338 -5.74 -18.92 -0.79
CA PHE A 338 -5.76 -20.30 -1.25
C PHE A 338 -5.73 -20.29 -2.78
N GLY A 339 -4.52 -20.35 -3.34
CA GLY A 339 -4.32 -20.12 -4.78
C GLY A 339 -4.92 -18.77 -5.21
N PRO A 340 -5.88 -18.76 -6.16
CA PRO A 340 -6.51 -17.54 -6.67
C PRO A 340 -7.57 -16.94 -5.73
N LEU A 341 -7.89 -17.61 -4.63
CA LEU A 341 -8.87 -17.13 -3.64
C LEU A 341 -8.16 -16.35 -2.54
N TYR A 342 -8.77 -15.26 -2.11
CA TYR A 342 -8.34 -14.48 -0.94
C TYR A 342 -9.54 -14.18 -0.05
N GLY A 343 -9.33 -14.19 1.25
CA GLY A 343 -10.30 -13.78 2.24
C GLY A 343 -9.66 -12.99 3.37
N GLN A 344 -10.40 -12.04 3.92
CA GLN A 344 -9.99 -11.23 5.07
C GLN A 344 -11.21 -10.92 5.93
N ALA A 345 -11.03 -10.91 7.24
CA ALA A 345 -12.06 -10.51 8.19
C ALA A 345 -11.43 -9.77 9.38
N GLY A 346 -12.20 -8.87 9.98
CA GLY A 346 -11.79 -8.14 11.18
C GLY A 346 -12.96 -7.84 12.10
N TYR A 347 -12.71 -7.86 13.40
CA TYR A 347 -13.62 -7.47 14.46
C TYR A 347 -12.95 -6.43 15.35
N PHE A 348 -13.69 -5.36 15.67
CA PHE A 348 -13.19 -4.25 16.47
C PHE A 348 -14.16 -3.89 17.58
N ARG A 349 -13.62 -3.52 18.74
CA ARG A 349 -14.37 -2.99 19.88
C ARG A 349 -13.72 -1.69 20.35
N PHE A 350 -14.56 -0.71 20.69
CA PHE A 350 -14.16 0.65 21.06
C PHE A 350 -14.78 0.97 22.40
N ASN A 351 -13.97 1.35 23.39
CA ASN A 351 -14.41 1.78 24.71
C ASN A 351 -14.01 3.25 24.92
N VAL A 352 -14.96 4.09 25.30
CA VAL A 352 -14.73 5.50 25.59
C VAL A 352 -14.94 5.74 27.08
N ASP A 353 -13.88 6.11 27.76
CA ASP A 353 -13.89 6.46 29.18
C ASP A 353 -14.25 7.96 29.32
N ARG A 354 -15.43 8.27 29.84
CA ARG A 354 -15.94 9.64 29.99
C ARG A 354 -15.29 10.36 31.18
N ARG A 355 -15.21 11.67 31.10
CA ARG A 355 -14.74 12.51 32.22
C ARG A 355 -15.86 12.80 33.23
N LEU A 356 -17.07 12.94 32.75
CA LEU A 356 -18.25 13.19 33.58
C LEU A 356 -18.85 11.88 34.10
N LEU A 357 -19.69 11.96 35.15
CA LEU A 357 -20.35 10.80 35.78
C LEU A 357 -21.50 10.25 34.92
N LEU A 358 -21.25 10.05 33.62
CA LEU A 358 -22.16 9.38 32.71
C LEU A 358 -21.62 7.98 32.36
N PRO A 359 -22.48 7.02 32.00
CA PRO A 359 -22.03 5.68 31.62
C PRO A 359 -21.06 5.74 30.43
N ASP A 360 -19.98 4.97 30.53
CA ASP A 360 -18.95 4.85 29.50
C ASP A 360 -19.48 4.05 28.30
N PRO A 361 -19.52 4.63 27.09
CA PRO A 361 -20.02 3.92 25.94
C PRO A 361 -19.00 2.93 25.36
N ASP A 362 -19.51 1.81 24.90
CA ASP A 362 -18.78 0.85 24.08
C ASP A 362 -19.46 0.64 22.73
N PHE A 363 -18.64 0.49 21.70
CA PHE A 363 -19.07 0.33 20.32
C PHE A 363 -18.36 -0.86 19.69
N LYS A 364 -18.92 -1.40 18.61
CA LYS A 364 -18.32 -2.55 17.93
C LYS A 364 -18.72 -2.61 16.47
N GLY A 365 -17.90 -3.31 15.72
CA GLY A 365 -18.20 -3.63 14.33
C GLY A 365 -17.29 -4.73 13.81
N TRP A 366 -17.60 -5.21 12.63
CA TRP A 366 -16.80 -6.21 11.95
C TRP A 366 -16.98 -6.13 10.44
N TYR A 367 -16.05 -6.71 9.73
CA TYR A 367 -16.16 -6.91 8.29
C TYR A 367 -15.66 -8.30 7.90
N ALA A 368 -16.13 -8.78 6.77
CA ALA A 368 -15.56 -9.93 6.08
C ALA A 368 -15.61 -9.69 4.57
N LEU A 369 -14.55 -10.05 3.89
CA LEU A 369 -14.46 -9.96 2.43
C LEU A 369 -13.84 -11.22 1.85
N ALA A 370 -14.19 -11.49 0.60
CA ALA A 370 -13.57 -12.53 -0.19
C ALA A 370 -13.38 -12.05 -1.64
N THR A 371 -12.33 -12.54 -2.28
CA THR A 371 -12.05 -12.27 -3.69
C THR A 371 -11.64 -13.55 -4.41
N TRP A 372 -11.85 -13.55 -5.71
CA TRP A 372 -11.43 -14.61 -6.61
C TRP A 372 -10.80 -14.02 -7.87
N SER A 373 -9.52 -14.33 -8.07
CA SER A 373 -8.83 -14.03 -9.32
C SER A 373 -9.29 -15.00 -10.40
N LEU A 374 -10.00 -14.49 -11.40
CA LEU A 374 -10.51 -15.28 -12.53
C LEU A 374 -9.39 -15.74 -13.47
N THR A 375 -8.27 -15.05 -13.46
CA THR A 375 -7.08 -15.30 -14.28
C THR A 375 -6.02 -16.17 -13.57
N GLY A 376 -6.24 -16.49 -12.28
CA GLY A 376 -5.48 -17.49 -11.54
C GLY A 376 -4.35 -16.95 -10.66
N GLU A 377 -4.10 -15.64 -10.63
CA GLU A 377 -3.08 -15.05 -9.78
C GLU A 377 -3.47 -15.10 -8.29
N ALA A 378 -2.47 -15.24 -7.42
CA ALA A 378 -2.64 -15.13 -5.97
C ALA A 378 -2.18 -13.76 -5.46
N HIS A 379 -2.82 -13.25 -4.40
CA HIS A 379 -2.38 -12.04 -3.70
C HIS A 379 -1.02 -12.26 -3.03
N PRO A 380 0.02 -11.47 -3.38
CA PRO A 380 1.34 -11.63 -2.78
C PRO A 380 1.34 -11.15 -1.32
N TYR A 381 1.93 -11.92 -0.43
CA TYR A 381 2.19 -11.50 0.95
C TYR A 381 3.37 -10.52 1.00
N ASP A 382 3.22 -9.47 1.78
CA ASP A 382 4.27 -8.50 2.08
C ASP A 382 4.70 -8.61 3.55
N PRO A 383 5.89 -9.17 3.83
CA PRO A 383 6.37 -9.31 5.19
C PRO A 383 6.71 -7.97 5.86
N THR A 384 6.97 -6.90 5.08
CA THR A 384 7.37 -5.60 5.63
C THR A 384 6.22 -4.86 6.31
N THR A 385 5.00 -5.20 5.96
CA THR A 385 3.76 -4.63 6.52
C THR A 385 2.86 -5.70 7.14
N ALA A 386 3.22 -6.99 6.99
CA ALA A 386 2.39 -8.15 7.32
C ALA A 386 0.97 -7.98 6.76
N THR A 387 0.87 -7.87 5.41
CA THR A 387 -0.37 -7.69 4.65
C THR A 387 -0.31 -8.43 3.33
N PHE A 388 -1.42 -8.43 2.59
CA PHE A 388 -1.45 -8.92 1.22
C PHE A 388 -1.59 -7.74 0.25
N ARG A 389 -0.89 -7.80 -0.88
CA ARG A 389 -0.94 -6.77 -1.93
C ARG A 389 -1.98 -7.09 -2.99
N GLY A 390 -2.32 -6.10 -3.81
CA GLY A 390 -3.14 -6.28 -5.01
C GLY A 390 -2.51 -7.26 -6.01
N LEU A 391 -3.33 -7.78 -6.92
CA LEU A 391 -2.88 -8.73 -7.95
C LEU A 391 -1.84 -8.09 -8.88
N ARG A 392 -0.92 -8.94 -9.36
CA ARG A 392 0.02 -8.62 -10.42
C ARG A 392 -0.27 -9.53 -11.59
N PRO A 393 -0.62 -9.00 -12.77
CA PRO A 393 -0.99 -9.82 -13.91
C PRO A 393 0.18 -10.71 -14.36
N ALA A 394 -0.05 -12.02 -14.40
CA ALA A 394 0.90 -12.98 -14.94
C ALA A 394 1.10 -12.80 -16.45
N LYS A 395 0.03 -12.37 -17.15
CA LYS A 395 0.02 -12.02 -18.58
C LYS A 395 -0.54 -10.61 -18.75
N PRO A 396 0.33 -9.57 -18.69
CA PRO A 396 -0.12 -8.19 -18.88
C PRO A 396 -0.83 -7.97 -20.20
N LEU A 397 -1.74 -7.00 -20.26
CA LEU A 397 -2.39 -6.55 -21.49
C LEU A 397 -1.33 -6.09 -22.49
N GLY A 398 -1.35 -6.60 -23.70
CA GLY A 398 -0.36 -6.25 -24.70
C GLY A 398 -0.37 -7.10 -25.95
N ARG A 399 0.73 -7.04 -26.72
CA ARG A 399 0.87 -7.69 -28.05
C ARG A 399 0.81 -9.22 -27.99
N ASP A 400 1.16 -9.83 -26.85
CA ASP A 400 1.24 -11.30 -26.70
C ASP A 400 -0.12 -11.93 -26.31
N GLY A 401 -1.23 -11.22 -26.50
CA GLY A 401 -2.58 -11.70 -26.21
C GLY A 401 -2.94 -11.77 -24.72
N GLY A 402 -2.15 -11.15 -23.83
CA GLY A 402 -2.48 -11.00 -22.43
C GLY A 402 -3.70 -10.09 -22.24
N ILE A 403 -4.55 -10.41 -21.26
CA ILE A 403 -5.77 -9.64 -20.91
C ILE A 403 -5.64 -8.93 -19.56
N GLY A 404 -4.45 -8.99 -18.91
CA GLY A 404 -4.28 -8.54 -17.54
C GLY A 404 -4.89 -9.50 -16.55
N ALA A 405 -4.87 -9.14 -15.26
CA ALA A 405 -5.50 -9.91 -14.18
C ALA A 405 -6.92 -9.38 -13.91
N TRP A 406 -7.87 -10.30 -13.71
CA TRP A 406 -9.26 -10.02 -13.40
C TRP A 406 -9.65 -10.65 -12.07
N GLU A 407 -10.32 -9.88 -11.24
CA GLU A 407 -10.75 -10.29 -9.91
C GLU A 407 -12.20 -9.88 -9.66
N VAL A 408 -12.98 -10.77 -9.09
CA VAL A 408 -14.30 -10.47 -8.53
C VAL A 408 -14.22 -10.49 -7.01
N LYS A 409 -15.04 -9.67 -6.36
CA LYS A 409 -14.95 -9.42 -4.93
C LYS A 409 -16.29 -9.20 -4.28
N GLY A 410 -16.39 -9.57 -3.00
CA GLY A 410 -17.56 -9.33 -2.16
C GLY A 410 -17.15 -8.97 -0.74
N ARG A 411 -17.88 -8.06 -0.11
CA ARG A 411 -17.67 -7.64 1.29
C ARG A 411 -19.00 -7.42 1.98
N TYR A 412 -19.06 -7.79 3.25
CA TYR A 412 -20.05 -7.30 4.20
C TYR A 412 -19.35 -6.61 5.35
N SER A 413 -19.87 -5.48 5.77
CA SER A 413 -19.40 -4.75 6.94
C SER A 413 -20.56 -4.25 7.79
N THR A 414 -20.31 -4.16 9.09
CA THR A 414 -21.25 -3.54 10.04
C THR A 414 -20.49 -2.71 11.06
N MET A 415 -21.03 -1.53 11.38
CA MET A 415 -20.54 -0.65 12.43
C MET A 415 -21.71 -0.18 13.28
N ASN A 416 -21.65 -0.46 14.57
CA ASN A 416 -22.65 -0.03 15.54
C ASN A 416 -22.07 1.04 16.47
N LEU A 417 -22.60 2.26 16.36
CA LEU A 417 -22.27 3.42 17.20
C LEU A 417 -23.45 3.81 18.12
N ASP A 418 -24.46 2.97 18.27
CA ASP A 418 -25.51 3.16 19.27
C ASP A 418 -25.06 2.61 20.63
N TYR A 419 -25.27 3.39 21.68
CA TYR A 419 -25.07 2.99 23.06
C TYR A 419 -26.25 3.47 23.93
N LEU A 420 -26.80 2.58 24.77
CA LEU A 420 -28.01 2.84 25.56
C LEU A 420 -29.14 3.42 24.71
N PRO A 421 -29.57 2.68 23.66
CA PRO A 421 -30.59 3.18 22.74
C PRO A 421 -31.89 3.52 23.50
N GLY A 422 -32.43 4.68 23.22
CA GLY A 422 -33.62 5.21 23.89
C GLY A 422 -33.34 6.08 25.13
N ILE A 423 -32.12 6.12 25.60
CA ILE A 423 -31.67 7.07 26.64
C ILE A 423 -31.21 8.36 25.97
N ALA A 424 -31.65 9.49 26.50
CA ALA A 424 -31.26 10.80 25.99
C ALA A 424 -29.72 11.00 26.12
N PRO A 425 -29.05 11.72 25.20
CA PRO A 425 -27.63 12.01 25.30
C PRO A 425 -27.22 12.69 26.62
N ALA A 426 -28.07 13.57 27.16
CA ALA A 426 -27.84 14.19 28.47
C ALA A 426 -27.79 13.20 29.63
N SER A 427 -28.33 11.98 29.44
CA SER A 427 -28.33 10.89 30.44
C SER A 427 -27.37 9.75 30.03
N GLY A 428 -26.51 10.00 29.04
CA GLY A 428 -25.44 9.09 28.66
C GLY A 428 -25.68 8.25 27.43
N GLY A 429 -26.86 8.29 26.81
CA GLY A 429 -27.13 7.58 25.54
C GLY A 429 -26.31 8.17 24.38
N VAL A 430 -26.00 7.34 23.39
CA VAL A 430 -25.34 7.77 22.15
C VAL A 430 -26.13 7.20 20.97
N PRO A 431 -26.88 8.01 20.23
CA PRO A 431 -27.63 7.59 19.04
C PRO A 431 -26.77 7.72 17.78
N GLY A 432 -25.65 6.99 17.72
CA GLY A 432 -24.66 7.11 16.65
C GLY A 432 -25.01 6.38 15.36
N GLY A 433 -26.00 5.49 15.44
CA GLY A 433 -26.51 4.68 14.32
C GLY A 433 -25.78 3.36 14.10
N VAL A 434 -26.45 2.48 13.35
CA VAL A 434 -25.94 1.18 12.93
C VAL A 434 -25.88 1.14 11.41
N GLN A 435 -24.67 1.11 10.85
CA GLN A 435 -24.45 0.99 9.41
C GLN A 435 -24.15 -0.43 9.01
N ASN A 436 -24.82 -0.91 7.98
CA ASN A 436 -24.55 -2.21 7.33
C ASN A 436 -24.35 -1.95 5.83
N VAL A 437 -23.28 -2.50 5.27
CA VAL A 437 -22.95 -2.33 3.85
C VAL A 437 -22.63 -3.69 3.23
N TRP A 438 -23.34 -4.02 2.15
CA TRP A 438 -22.98 -5.08 1.23
C TRP A 438 -22.30 -4.46 0.02
N SER A 439 -21.13 -4.95 -0.32
CA SER A 439 -20.38 -4.48 -1.49
C SER A 439 -20.03 -5.68 -2.37
N VAL A 440 -20.23 -5.55 -3.68
CA VAL A 440 -19.75 -6.51 -4.68
C VAL A 440 -19.10 -5.74 -5.81
N GLY A 441 -18.12 -6.34 -6.48
CA GLY A 441 -17.42 -5.62 -7.53
C GLY A 441 -16.39 -6.44 -8.28
N ALA A 442 -15.65 -5.74 -9.12
CA ALA A 442 -14.56 -6.31 -9.89
C ALA A 442 -13.36 -5.36 -9.95
N ASN A 443 -12.17 -5.92 -10.03
CA ASN A 443 -10.93 -5.23 -10.31
C ASN A 443 -10.33 -5.77 -11.60
N TRP A 444 -9.79 -4.89 -12.42
CA TRP A 444 -8.99 -5.22 -13.57
C TRP A 444 -7.61 -4.57 -13.46
N TYR A 445 -6.58 -5.38 -13.56
CA TYR A 445 -5.19 -4.98 -13.54
C TYR A 445 -4.59 -5.24 -14.93
N PRO A 446 -4.69 -4.29 -15.88
CA PRO A 446 -4.19 -4.50 -17.25
C PRO A 446 -2.68 -4.73 -17.27
N VAL A 447 -1.94 -3.96 -16.50
CA VAL A 447 -0.50 -4.07 -16.32
C VAL A 447 -0.15 -3.77 -14.86
N ASN A 448 1.06 -4.10 -14.42
CA ASN A 448 1.50 -3.73 -13.09
C ASN A 448 1.46 -2.20 -12.92
N GLY A 449 0.88 -1.73 -11.81
CA GLY A 449 0.75 -0.30 -11.51
C GLY A 449 -0.52 0.38 -12.06
N ILE A 450 -1.31 -0.27 -12.93
CA ILE A 450 -2.59 0.27 -13.39
C ILE A 450 -3.73 -0.64 -12.93
N ARG A 451 -4.77 -0.05 -12.36
CA ARG A 451 -5.99 -0.74 -11.94
C ARG A 451 -7.23 0.06 -12.29
N PHE A 452 -8.25 -0.65 -12.74
CA PHE A 452 -9.63 -0.17 -12.81
C PHE A 452 -10.47 -0.98 -11.83
N ALA A 453 -11.35 -0.33 -11.10
CA ALA A 453 -12.24 -0.96 -10.13
C ALA A 453 -13.68 -0.50 -10.33
N LEU A 454 -14.61 -1.43 -10.13
CA LEU A 454 -16.04 -1.19 -10.11
C LEU A 454 -16.57 -1.80 -8.81
N ASP A 455 -17.31 -1.01 -8.01
CA ASP A 455 -18.00 -1.45 -6.82
C ASP A 455 -19.48 -1.06 -6.89
N TYR A 456 -20.34 -1.99 -6.51
CA TYR A 456 -21.72 -1.74 -6.19
C TYR A 456 -21.90 -1.94 -4.68
N GLU A 457 -22.57 -1.01 -4.03
CA GLU A 457 -22.82 -1.03 -2.59
C GLU A 457 -24.29 -0.89 -2.28
N ASN A 458 -24.77 -1.67 -1.33
CA ASN A 458 -26.07 -1.52 -0.70
C ASN A 458 -25.87 -1.06 0.74
N ILE A 459 -26.24 0.18 1.02
CA ILE A 459 -26.00 0.91 2.27
C ILE A 459 -27.29 0.99 3.05
N ARG A 460 -27.28 0.53 4.29
CA ARG A 460 -28.39 0.60 5.23
C ARG A 460 -27.90 1.18 6.54
N VAL A 461 -28.49 2.27 6.98
CA VAL A 461 -28.23 2.85 8.30
C VAL A 461 -29.52 2.96 9.06
N GLY A 462 -29.53 2.39 10.26
CA GLY A 462 -30.66 2.47 11.18
C GLY A 462 -30.28 3.25 12.43
N HIS A 463 -31.22 4.05 12.95
CA HIS A 463 -31.10 4.72 14.24
C HIS A 463 -32.21 4.22 15.15
N VAL A 464 -31.85 3.67 16.30
CA VAL A 464 -32.85 3.23 17.27
C VAL A 464 -33.68 4.41 17.75
N ASN A 465 -35.00 4.29 17.72
CA ASN A 465 -36.00 5.31 18.07
C ASN A 465 -36.12 6.53 17.15
N ALA A 466 -35.39 6.57 16.03
CA ALA A 466 -35.45 7.70 15.10
C ALA A 466 -35.54 7.20 13.65
N ARG A 467 -36.56 6.38 13.33
CA ARG A 467 -36.77 5.83 11.95
C ARG A 467 -36.80 6.90 10.84
N ALA A 468 -37.11 8.14 11.19
CA ALA A 468 -37.08 9.27 10.25
C ALA A 468 -35.64 9.61 9.78
N THR A 469 -34.61 9.13 10.49
CA THR A 469 -33.20 9.34 10.15
C THR A 469 -32.53 8.12 9.52
N ASP A 470 -33.28 7.03 9.30
CA ASP A 470 -32.75 5.85 8.60
C ASP A 470 -32.38 6.18 7.16
N ILE A 471 -31.23 5.71 6.73
CA ILE A 471 -30.73 5.89 5.37
C ILE A 471 -30.79 4.57 4.63
N SER A 472 -31.27 4.59 3.39
CA SER A 472 -31.25 3.47 2.47
C SER A 472 -30.76 3.95 1.11
N ALA A 473 -29.60 3.53 0.71
CA ALA A 473 -29.02 3.91 -0.57
C ALA A 473 -28.37 2.71 -1.26
N ASN A 474 -28.32 2.78 -2.58
CA ASN A 474 -27.45 1.98 -3.41
C ASN A 474 -26.41 2.91 -4.03
N ALA A 475 -25.19 2.45 -4.19
CA ALA A 475 -24.13 3.22 -4.81
C ALA A 475 -23.39 2.41 -5.87
N ILE A 476 -22.90 3.09 -6.87
CA ILE A 476 -21.96 2.55 -7.86
C ILE A 476 -20.71 3.42 -7.83
N GLY A 477 -19.57 2.82 -7.59
CA GLY A 477 -18.27 3.47 -7.59
C GLY A 477 -17.38 2.94 -8.72
N LEU A 478 -16.70 3.84 -9.39
CA LEU A 478 -15.68 3.54 -10.39
C LEU A 478 -14.37 4.19 -9.97
N ARG A 479 -13.26 3.49 -10.10
CA ARG A 479 -11.91 4.02 -9.88
C ARG A 479 -11.01 3.72 -11.05
N SER A 480 -10.28 4.71 -11.52
CA SER A 480 -9.06 4.53 -12.29
C SER A 480 -7.85 4.87 -11.42
N GLN A 481 -6.83 4.00 -11.45
CA GLN A 481 -5.65 4.14 -10.59
C GLN A 481 -4.38 3.91 -11.39
N ILE A 482 -3.38 4.76 -11.12
CA ILE A 482 -1.99 4.53 -11.49
C ILE A 482 -1.11 4.63 -10.24
N SER A 483 -0.21 3.67 -10.06
CA SER A 483 0.76 3.62 -8.94
C SER A 483 2.15 3.26 -9.46
N LEU A 484 3.13 4.10 -9.16
CA LEU A 484 4.53 3.94 -9.56
C LEU A 484 5.43 3.93 -8.34
#